data_47ff235a67d0c138b573f5b169ea00df
#
_entry.id   47ff235a67d0c138b573f5b169ea00df
#
_cell.length_a   1.000
_cell.length_b   1.000
_cell.length_c   1.000
_cell.angle_alpha   90.00
_cell.angle_beta   90.00
_cell.angle_gamma   90.00
#
_symmetry.space_group_name_H-M   'P 1'
#
loop_
_entity.id
_entity.type
_entity.pdbx_description
1 polymer ?
#
loop_
_entity_poly.entity_id
_entity_poly.type
_entity_poly.pdbx_seq_one_letter_code
_entity_poly.pdbx_strand_id
1 'polypeptide(L)'
;IPSIDQEHLSLVLGKHYVISFQDRIEGDVFDNLRKRVNNPKSRLRKFRSDYLFYALIDSVVDGYFVIMEFLKIRIDDLENYVLENPDQQVINQIIAIRKQLTMIRKVVMPLREAVDRLFSDESDFITEETYLFFRDVQDHISHLMGSFDGFRDSVGSLTDLYMSNLSNSLNVIMKTLTIFSLFFVPLTFIAGVYGMNFQHMPELGWKYGYPMVW
;
A
#
# COMPACT_ATOMS: atom_id res chain seq x y z
N ILE A 1 7.36 -3.15 -9.41
CA ILE A 1 6.65 -3.69 -8.24
C ILE A 1 6.33 -5.13 -8.59
N PRO A 2 6.77 -6.14 -7.80
CA PRO A 2 6.36 -7.52 -8.05
C PRO A 2 4.83 -7.59 -8.03
N SER A 3 4.27 -8.20 -9.08
CA SER A 3 2.84 -8.45 -9.17
C SER A 3 2.46 -9.49 -8.12
N ILE A 4 1.39 -9.24 -7.38
CA ILE A 4 0.78 -10.28 -6.56
C ILE A 4 -0.03 -11.12 -7.54
N ASP A 5 0.45 -12.33 -7.81
CA ASP A 5 -0.28 -13.29 -8.63
C ASP A 5 -1.38 -13.93 -7.80
N GLN A 6 -2.57 -14.03 -8.40
CA GLN A 6 -3.71 -14.71 -7.80
C GLN A 6 -3.81 -16.13 -8.37
N GLU A 7 -3.99 -17.08 -7.50
CA GLU A 7 -4.26 -18.46 -7.86
C GLU A 7 -5.64 -18.87 -7.34
N HIS A 8 -6.36 -19.64 -8.12
CA HIS A 8 -7.66 -20.18 -7.71
C HIS A 8 -7.46 -21.52 -7.01
N LEU A 9 -7.96 -21.59 -5.78
CA LEU A 9 -7.95 -22.82 -4.98
C LEU A 9 -9.39 -23.25 -4.71
N SER A 10 -9.71 -24.51 -5.05
CA SER A 10 -10.96 -25.14 -4.64
C SER A 10 -10.68 -26.32 -3.73
N LEU A 11 -11.38 -26.39 -2.61
CA LEU A 11 -11.27 -27.47 -1.62
C LEU A 11 -12.61 -28.17 -1.46
N VAL A 12 -12.59 -29.50 -1.47
CA VAL A 12 -13.75 -30.36 -1.24
C VAL A 12 -13.47 -31.27 -0.06
N LEU A 13 -14.28 -31.14 0.99
CA LEU A 13 -14.21 -32.00 2.18
C LEU A 13 -15.22 -33.12 2.07
N GLY A 14 -14.76 -34.37 2.22
CA GLY A 14 -15.60 -35.52 2.40
C GLY A 14 -15.29 -36.25 3.71
N LYS A 15 -16.10 -37.22 4.06
CA LYS A 15 -16.01 -37.95 5.34
C LYS A 15 -14.60 -38.52 5.64
N HIS A 16 -13.88 -38.95 4.59
CA HIS A 16 -12.57 -39.60 4.72
C HIS A 16 -11.52 -39.08 3.74
N TYR A 17 -11.81 -37.98 3.03
CA TYR A 17 -10.90 -37.43 2.03
C TYR A 17 -11.05 -35.92 1.95
N VAL A 18 -10.00 -35.26 1.45
CA VAL A 18 -10.01 -33.89 1.01
C VAL A 18 -9.44 -33.84 -0.39
N ILE A 19 -10.09 -33.10 -1.29
CA ILE A 19 -9.61 -32.89 -2.66
C ILE A 19 -9.31 -31.40 -2.81
N SER A 20 -8.12 -31.08 -3.32
CA SER A 20 -7.74 -29.73 -3.68
C SER A 20 -7.53 -29.61 -5.19
N PHE A 21 -8.05 -28.55 -5.78
CA PHE A 21 -7.82 -28.18 -7.18
C PHE A 21 -7.08 -26.85 -7.20
N GLN A 22 -5.97 -26.80 -7.93
CA GLN A 22 -5.11 -25.63 -8.08
C GLN A 22 -4.74 -25.42 -9.54
N ASP A 23 -4.59 -24.16 -9.96
CA ASP A 23 -4.20 -23.83 -11.33
C ASP A 23 -2.68 -24.00 -11.57
N ARG A 24 -1.87 -23.84 -10.52
CA ARG A 24 -0.41 -24.00 -10.57
C ARG A 24 0.07 -24.94 -9.47
N ILE A 25 1.17 -25.65 -9.75
CA ILE A 25 1.74 -26.64 -8.82
C ILE A 25 3.04 -26.11 -8.18
N GLU A 26 3.76 -25.22 -8.87
CA GLU A 26 5.06 -24.73 -8.39
C GLU A 26 4.90 -23.44 -7.58
N GLY A 27 5.52 -23.43 -6.37
CA GLY A 27 5.60 -22.26 -5.51
C GLY A 27 4.34 -21.97 -4.69
N ASP A 28 3.47 -22.96 -4.47
CA ASP A 28 2.29 -22.83 -3.65
C ASP A 28 2.61 -22.84 -2.14
N VAL A 29 1.62 -22.41 -1.33
CA VAL A 29 1.73 -22.35 0.13
C VAL A 29 1.73 -23.71 0.82
N PHE A 30 1.54 -24.82 0.08
CA PHE A 30 1.32 -26.15 0.65
C PHE A 30 2.57 -27.03 0.75
N ASP A 31 3.74 -26.58 0.35
CA ASP A 31 4.97 -27.38 0.41
C ASP A 31 5.28 -27.89 1.82
N ASN A 32 5.10 -27.04 2.84
CA ASN A 32 5.26 -27.44 4.23
C ASN A 32 4.21 -28.46 4.66
N LEU A 33 2.97 -28.28 4.22
CA LEU A 33 1.88 -29.19 4.51
C LEU A 33 2.11 -30.56 3.86
N ARG A 34 2.56 -30.61 2.59
CA ARG A 34 2.93 -31.86 1.89
C ARG A 34 4.03 -32.63 2.63
N LYS A 35 5.07 -31.93 3.12
CA LYS A 35 6.12 -32.55 3.94
C LYS A 35 5.55 -33.13 5.24
N ARG A 36 4.62 -32.41 5.89
CA ARG A 36 3.96 -32.89 7.12
C ARG A 36 3.04 -34.08 6.87
N VAL A 37 2.29 -34.12 5.77
CA VAL A 37 1.45 -35.27 5.37
C VAL A 37 2.30 -36.52 5.11
N ASN A 38 3.47 -36.37 4.50
CA ASN A 38 4.37 -37.47 4.20
C ASN A 38 5.14 -37.99 5.43
N ASN A 39 5.14 -37.23 6.55
CA ASN A 39 5.81 -37.67 7.76
C ASN A 39 4.88 -38.61 8.59
N PRO A 40 5.26 -39.85 8.84
CA PRO A 40 4.45 -40.81 9.62
C PRO A 40 4.16 -40.38 11.05
N LYS A 41 5.02 -39.52 11.64
CA LYS A 41 4.90 -39.01 13.02
C LYS A 41 4.05 -37.73 13.10
N SER A 42 3.58 -37.20 11.97
CA SER A 42 2.82 -35.96 11.94
C SER A 42 1.46 -36.10 12.62
N ARG A 43 1.05 -35.05 13.32
CA ARG A 43 -0.31 -34.93 13.88
C ARG A 43 -1.39 -35.04 12.80
N LEU A 44 -1.13 -34.53 11.59
CA LEU A 44 -2.05 -34.63 10.44
C LEU A 44 -2.52 -36.07 10.13
N ARG A 45 -1.69 -37.07 10.41
CA ARG A 45 -2.04 -38.48 10.18
C ARG A 45 -2.82 -39.12 11.34
N LYS A 46 -2.96 -38.41 12.46
CA LYS A 46 -3.69 -38.90 13.64
C LYS A 46 -5.13 -38.39 13.68
N PHE A 47 -5.38 -37.28 12.98
CA PHE A 47 -6.69 -36.66 12.89
C PHE A 47 -7.45 -37.11 11.63
N ARG A 48 -8.73 -36.74 11.55
CA ARG A 48 -9.62 -37.05 10.41
C ARG A 48 -9.37 -36.08 9.23
N SER A 49 -10.12 -36.26 8.16
CA SER A 49 -10.06 -35.40 6.95
C SER A 49 -10.35 -33.94 7.23
N ASP A 50 -11.21 -33.63 8.20
CA ASP A 50 -11.55 -32.28 8.61
C ASP A 50 -10.34 -31.48 9.13
N TYR A 51 -9.45 -32.11 9.87
CA TYR A 51 -8.21 -31.48 10.31
C TYR A 51 -7.24 -31.19 9.15
N LEU A 52 -7.19 -32.03 8.14
CA LEU A 52 -6.42 -31.75 6.92
C LEU A 52 -7.03 -30.58 6.15
N PHE A 53 -8.36 -30.52 6.08
CA PHE A 53 -9.08 -29.41 5.45
C PHE A 53 -8.81 -28.09 6.16
N TYR A 54 -8.87 -28.07 7.50
CA TYR A 54 -8.43 -26.95 8.32
C TYR A 54 -6.99 -26.54 7.96
N ALA A 55 -6.03 -27.48 7.98
CA ALA A 55 -4.62 -27.19 7.76
C ALA A 55 -4.33 -26.63 6.35
N LEU A 56 -5.14 -26.97 5.35
CA LEU A 56 -5.06 -26.35 4.01
C LEU A 56 -5.50 -24.88 4.05
N ILE A 57 -6.61 -24.58 4.71
CA ILE A 57 -7.11 -23.20 4.85
C ILE A 57 -6.13 -22.37 5.68
N ASP A 58 -5.64 -22.91 6.79
CA ASP A 58 -4.65 -22.28 7.65
C ASP A 58 -3.37 -21.91 6.89
N SER A 59 -2.86 -22.83 6.04
CA SER A 59 -1.70 -22.57 5.19
C SER A 59 -1.93 -21.43 4.19
N VAL A 60 -3.14 -21.25 3.68
CA VAL A 60 -3.51 -20.12 2.82
C VAL A 60 -3.52 -18.83 3.61
N VAL A 61 -4.10 -18.84 4.81
CA VAL A 61 -4.15 -17.67 5.71
C VAL A 61 -2.74 -17.26 6.14
N ASP A 62 -1.87 -18.22 6.46
CA ASP A 62 -0.46 -17.98 6.74
C ASP A 62 0.26 -17.29 5.56
N GLY A 63 -0.08 -17.66 4.33
CA GLY A 63 0.45 -17.01 3.12
C GLY A 63 0.11 -15.51 3.06
N TYR A 64 -1.08 -15.10 3.53
CA TYR A 64 -1.44 -13.68 3.59
C TYR A 64 -0.64 -12.89 4.63
N PHE A 65 -0.19 -13.51 5.72
CA PHE A 65 0.70 -12.85 6.68
C PHE A 65 2.06 -12.49 6.05
N VAL A 66 2.59 -13.33 5.17
CA VAL A 66 3.82 -13.02 4.42
C VAL A 66 3.62 -11.81 3.52
N ILE A 67 2.47 -11.74 2.83
CA ILE A 67 2.13 -10.59 1.97
C ILE A 67 1.95 -9.32 2.84
N MET A 68 1.31 -9.44 3.99
CA MET A 68 1.11 -8.35 4.94
C MET A 68 2.45 -7.76 5.40
N GLU A 69 3.40 -8.60 5.80
CA GLU A 69 4.72 -8.13 6.24
C GLU A 69 5.48 -7.44 5.11
N PHE A 70 5.41 -7.98 3.89
CA PHE A 70 6.00 -7.34 2.71
C PHE A 70 5.39 -5.95 2.43
N LEU A 71 4.06 -5.83 2.51
CA LEU A 71 3.38 -4.54 2.29
C LEU A 71 3.71 -3.53 3.38
N LYS A 72 3.80 -3.98 4.65
CA LYS A 72 4.20 -3.13 5.76
C LYS A 72 5.56 -2.50 5.51
N ILE A 73 6.58 -3.31 5.23
CA ILE A 73 7.94 -2.82 4.95
C ILE A 73 7.92 -1.79 3.81
N ARG A 74 7.15 -2.05 2.76
CA ARG A 74 7.06 -1.14 1.63
C ARG A 74 6.36 0.17 1.94
N ILE A 75 5.35 0.16 2.81
CA ILE A 75 4.67 1.38 3.26
C ILE A 75 5.61 2.20 4.12
N ASP A 76 6.33 1.55 5.05
CA ASP A 76 7.32 2.20 5.92
C ASP A 76 8.47 2.82 5.11
N ASP A 77 9.00 2.11 4.11
CA ASP A 77 10.03 2.63 3.18
C ASP A 77 9.52 3.85 2.40
N LEU A 78 8.28 3.77 1.92
CA LEU A 78 7.66 4.84 1.14
C LEU A 78 7.40 6.08 2.00
N GLU A 79 7.04 5.91 3.27
CA GLU A 79 6.87 7.02 4.21
C GLU A 79 8.16 7.82 4.37
N ASN A 80 9.27 7.14 4.59
CA ASN A 80 10.58 7.77 4.69
C ASN A 80 10.95 8.51 3.39
N TYR A 81 10.69 7.88 2.24
CA TYR A 81 11.02 8.46 0.95
C TYR A 81 10.18 9.70 0.60
N VAL A 82 8.88 9.72 0.94
CA VAL A 82 7.99 10.88 0.74
C VAL A 82 8.48 12.12 1.48
N LEU A 83 9.08 11.93 2.66
CA LEU A 83 9.61 13.04 3.46
C LEU A 83 10.83 13.69 2.81
N GLU A 84 11.66 12.91 2.12
CA GLU A 84 12.92 13.38 1.55
C GLU A 84 12.75 13.90 0.11
N ASN A 85 11.95 13.23 -0.70
CA ASN A 85 11.88 13.45 -2.15
C ASN A 85 10.44 13.33 -2.70
N PRO A 86 9.63 14.41 -2.70
CA PRO A 86 8.28 14.37 -3.25
C PRO A 86 8.30 14.43 -4.79
N ASP A 87 8.68 13.35 -5.45
CA ASP A 87 8.68 13.24 -6.92
C ASP A 87 7.44 12.51 -7.47
N GLN A 88 7.30 12.50 -8.82
CA GLN A 88 6.20 11.83 -9.49
C GLN A 88 6.23 10.29 -9.31
N GLN A 89 7.38 9.70 -8.97
CA GLN A 89 7.49 8.25 -8.77
C GLN A 89 6.82 7.83 -7.46
N VAL A 90 6.85 8.69 -6.45
CA VAL A 90 6.19 8.47 -5.16
C VAL A 90 4.70 8.25 -5.32
N ILE A 91 4.00 9.15 -6.02
CA ILE A 91 2.55 9.02 -6.20
C ILE A 91 2.18 7.74 -6.97
N ASN A 92 3.01 7.34 -7.95
CA ASN A 92 2.80 6.09 -8.68
C ASN A 92 2.93 4.86 -7.77
N GLN A 93 3.88 4.88 -6.81
CA GLN A 93 4.05 3.81 -5.82
C GLN A 93 2.88 3.76 -4.83
N ILE A 94 2.42 4.91 -4.34
CA ILE A 94 1.23 5.02 -3.48
C ILE A 94 0.01 4.39 -4.17
N ILE A 95 -0.23 4.76 -5.44
CA ILE A 95 -1.35 4.21 -6.23
C ILE A 95 -1.21 2.69 -6.41
N ALA A 96 0.00 2.20 -6.65
CA ALA A 96 0.25 0.78 -6.83
C ALA A 96 -0.03 -0.03 -5.55
N ILE A 97 0.43 0.45 -4.39
CA ILE A 97 0.15 -0.19 -3.09
C ILE A 97 -1.35 -0.16 -2.80
N ARG A 98 -2.03 0.96 -3.04
CA ARG A 98 -3.49 1.07 -2.88
C ARG A 98 -4.25 0.03 -3.72
N LYS A 99 -3.83 -0.20 -4.97
CA LYS A 99 -4.41 -1.23 -5.83
C LYS A 99 -4.18 -2.64 -5.26
N GLN A 100 -2.97 -2.94 -4.78
CA GLN A 100 -2.64 -4.22 -4.15
C GLN A 100 -3.49 -4.47 -2.90
N LEU A 101 -3.62 -3.50 -2.01
CA LEU A 101 -4.47 -3.60 -0.81
C LEU A 101 -5.94 -3.86 -1.17
N THR A 102 -6.46 -3.16 -2.21
CA THR A 102 -7.83 -3.37 -2.68
C THR A 102 -8.03 -4.78 -3.24
N MET A 103 -7.03 -5.31 -3.95
CA MET A 103 -7.06 -6.64 -4.54
C MET A 103 -7.05 -7.72 -3.45
N ILE A 104 -6.16 -7.60 -2.45
CA ILE A 104 -6.08 -8.54 -1.33
C ILE A 104 -7.40 -8.56 -0.54
N ARG A 105 -7.96 -7.39 -0.23
CA ARG A 105 -9.23 -7.29 0.47
C ARG A 105 -10.36 -8.03 -0.26
N LYS A 106 -10.42 -7.93 -1.60
CA LYS A 106 -11.41 -8.65 -2.42
C LYS A 106 -11.30 -10.16 -2.34
N VAL A 107 -10.13 -10.68 -1.98
CA VAL A 107 -9.88 -12.12 -1.84
C VAL A 107 -10.07 -12.58 -0.40
N VAL A 108 -9.58 -11.82 0.58
CA VAL A 108 -9.64 -12.19 2.01
C VAL A 108 -11.08 -12.07 2.55
N MET A 109 -11.87 -11.12 2.08
CA MET A 109 -13.24 -10.93 2.55
C MET A 109 -14.16 -12.15 2.27
N PRO A 110 -14.20 -12.71 1.05
CA PRO A 110 -14.95 -13.95 0.80
C PRO A 110 -14.42 -15.16 1.56
N LEU A 111 -13.09 -15.23 1.79
CA LEU A 111 -12.49 -16.29 2.62
C LEU A 111 -13.01 -16.23 4.05
N ARG A 112 -13.10 -15.04 4.64
CA ARG A 112 -13.72 -14.82 5.94
C ARG A 112 -15.15 -15.33 5.96
N GLU A 113 -15.98 -14.91 4.98
CA GLU A 113 -17.39 -15.33 4.90
C GLU A 113 -17.50 -16.85 4.74
N ALA A 114 -16.61 -17.48 3.99
CA ALA A 114 -16.58 -18.94 3.83
C ALA A 114 -16.25 -19.64 5.15
N VAL A 115 -15.27 -19.15 5.90
CA VAL A 115 -14.92 -19.68 7.23
C VAL A 115 -16.06 -19.46 8.23
N ASP A 116 -16.68 -18.26 8.24
CA ASP A 116 -17.82 -17.96 9.12
C ASP A 116 -19.01 -18.89 8.86
N ARG A 117 -19.27 -19.26 7.59
CA ARG A 117 -20.32 -20.22 7.24
C ARG A 117 -20.05 -21.62 7.75
N LEU A 118 -18.78 -22.04 7.83
CA LEU A 118 -18.44 -23.35 8.41
C LEU A 118 -18.87 -23.46 9.89
N PHE A 119 -18.99 -22.35 10.59
CA PHE A 119 -19.51 -22.31 11.97
C PHE A 119 -21.03 -22.27 12.04
N SER A 120 -21.68 -21.64 11.06
CA SER A 120 -23.14 -21.47 11.04
C SER A 120 -23.86 -22.72 10.57
N ASP A 121 -23.27 -23.45 9.64
CA ASP A 121 -23.81 -24.69 9.10
C ASP A 121 -23.27 -25.85 9.95
N GLU A 122 -24.11 -26.43 10.82
CA GLU A 122 -23.79 -27.68 11.55
C GLU A 122 -23.45 -28.79 10.53
N SER A 123 -22.17 -28.89 10.19
CA SER A 123 -21.69 -29.84 9.20
C SER A 123 -21.26 -31.13 9.90
N ASP A 124 -21.88 -32.25 9.57
CA ASP A 124 -21.49 -33.60 10.03
C ASP A 124 -20.05 -33.98 9.64
N PHE A 125 -19.41 -33.21 8.77
CA PHE A 125 -18.05 -33.45 8.27
C PHE A 125 -16.97 -32.86 9.17
N ILE A 126 -17.28 -31.91 10.05
CA ILE A 126 -16.32 -31.22 10.94
C ILE A 126 -16.60 -31.63 12.37
N THR A 127 -15.56 -32.11 13.06
CA THR A 127 -15.65 -32.50 14.48
C THR A 127 -15.55 -31.28 15.40
N GLU A 128 -16.13 -31.36 16.62
CA GLU A 128 -16.01 -30.33 17.65
C GLU A 128 -14.54 -29.98 17.94
N GLU A 129 -13.65 -30.97 17.90
CA GLU A 129 -12.22 -30.78 18.11
C GLU A 129 -11.59 -29.91 17.02
N THR A 130 -12.03 -30.09 15.78
CA THR A 130 -11.55 -29.31 14.62
C THR A 130 -12.15 -27.91 14.57
N TYR A 131 -13.34 -27.70 15.09
CA TYR A 131 -13.93 -26.35 15.22
C TYR A 131 -13.06 -25.41 16.06
N LEU A 132 -12.36 -25.90 17.07
CA LEU A 132 -11.45 -25.06 17.87
C LEU A 132 -10.31 -24.48 17.00
N PHE A 133 -9.79 -25.28 16.07
CA PHE A 133 -8.74 -24.82 15.14
C PHE A 133 -9.28 -23.84 14.10
N PHE A 134 -10.51 -24.02 13.62
CA PHE A 134 -11.13 -23.05 12.73
C PHE A 134 -11.39 -21.71 13.42
N ARG A 135 -11.60 -21.68 14.72
CA ARG A 135 -11.71 -20.44 15.49
C ARG A 135 -10.41 -19.64 15.44
N ASP A 136 -9.27 -20.32 15.57
CA ASP A 136 -7.96 -19.67 15.42
C ASP A 136 -7.80 -19.08 14.01
N VAL A 137 -8.22 -19.79 12.95
CA VAL A 137 -8.22 -19.28 11.57
C VAL A 137 -9.11 -18.03 11.44
N GLN A 138 -10.29 -18.02 12.06
CA GLN A 138 -11.19 -16.87 12.06
C GLN A 138 -10.56 -15.65 12.74
N ASP A 139 -9.87 -15.85 13.85
CA ASP A 139 -9.13 -14.80 14.55
C ASP A 139 -7.97 -14.28 13.69
N HIS A 140 -7.22 -15.16 13.03
CA HIS A 140 -6.16 -14.80 12.09
C HIS A 140 -6.68 -13.96 10.92
N ILE A 141 -7.79 -14.37 10.30
CA ILE A 141 -8.41 -13.60 9.20
C ILE A 141 -8.89 -12.23 9.70
N SER A 142 -9.46 -12.16 10.89
CA SER A 142 -9.92 -10.91 11.50
C SER A 142 -8.73 -9.96 11.75
N HIS A 143 -7.62 -10.49 12.24
CA HIS A 143 -6.37 -9.73 12.41
C HIS A 143 -5.80 -9.22 11.08
N LEU A 144 -5.78 -10.08 10.04
CA LEU A 144 -5.37 -9.68 8.69
C LEU A 144 -6.23 -8.55 8.15
N MET A 145 -7.56 -8.64 8.28
CA MET A 145 -8.47 -7.60 7.82
C MET A 145 -8.22 -6.27 8.52
N GLY A 146 -8.05 -6.28 9.85
CA GLY A 146 -7.71 -5.09 10.62
C GLY A 146 -6.38 -4.47 10.18
N SER A 147 -5.37 -5.29 9.91
CA SER A 147 -4.06 -4.83 9.44
C SER A 147 -4.14 -4.21 8.04
N PHE A 148 -4.88 -4.81 7.10
CA PHE A 148 -5.07 -4.25 5.76
C PHE A 148 -5.88 -2.95 5.79
N ASP A 149 -6.87 -2.80 6.68
CA ASP A 149 -7.57 -1.54 6.88
C ASP A 149 -6.62 -0.46 7.43
N GLY A 150 -5.77 -0.81 8.41
CA GLY A 150 -4.71 0.09 8.91
C GLY A 150 -3.73 0.52 7.82
N PHE A 151 -3.27 -0.40 6.97
CA PHE A 151 -2.40 -0.06 5.84
C PHE A 151 -3.07 0.85 4.82
N ARG A 152 -4.36 0.65 4.55
CA ARG A 152 -5.13 1.55 3.68
C ARG A 152 -5.16 2.97 4.22
N ASP A 153 -5.35 3.11 5.52
CA ASP A 153 -5.39 4.41 6.19
C ASP A 153 -4.00 5.06 6.20
N SER A 154 -2.93 4.29 6.43
CA SER A 154 -1.54 4.75 6.29
C SER A 154 -1.24 5.25 4.88
N VAL A 155 -1.64 4.50 3.84
CA VAL A 155 -1.47 4.92 2.44
C VAL A 155 -2.30 6.16 2.11
N GLY A 156 -3.46 6.36 2.76
CA GLY A 156 -4.21 7.61 2.71
C GLY A 156 -3.40 8.78 3.27
N SER A 157 -2.85 8.61 4.47
CA SER A 157 -2.01 9.62 5.12
C SER A 157 -0.75 9.96 4.32
N LEU A 158 -0.13 8.97 3.65
CA LEU A 158 1.00 9.21 2.74
C LEU A 158 0.62 10.09 1.54
N THR A 159 -0.61 9.96 1.04
CA THR A 159 -1.11 10.82 -0.03
C THR A 159 -1.22 12.27 0.44
N ASP A 160 -1.74 12.48 1.64
CA ASP A 160 -1.88 13.81 2.24
C ASP A 160 -0.50 14.43 2.53
N LEU A 161 0.43 13.64 3.04
CA LEU A 161 1.82 14.04 3.28
C LEU A 161 2.52 14.45 1.97
N TYR A 162 2.37 13.68 0.89
CA TYR A 162 2.90 14.01 -0.43
C TYR A 162 2.35 15.35 -0.94
N MET A 163 1.03 15.57 -0.84
CA MET A 163 0.40 16.82 -1.26
C MET A 163 0.86 18.02 -0.43
N SER A 164 1.05 17.83 0.88
CA SER A 164 1.59 18.86 1.77
C SER A 164 3.02 19.25 1.38
N ASN A 165 3.89 18.26 1.12
CA ASN A 165 5.27 18.51 0.71
C ASN A 165 5.35 19.17 -0.67
N LEU A 166 4.50 18.78 -1.60
CA LEU A 166 4.40 19.42 -2.92
C LEU A 166 3.98 20.89 -2.78
N SER A 167 2.95 21.16 -1.97
CA SER A 167 2.50 22.53 -1.69
C SER A 167 3.60 23.39 -1.04
N ASN A 168 4.33 22.82 -0.09
CA ASN A 168 5.46 23.52 0.54
C ASN A 168 6.57 23.85 -0.47
N SER A 169 6.90 22.90 -1.35
CA SER A 169 7.88 23.10 -2.43
C SER A 169 7.45 24.22 -3.38
N LEU A 170 6.18 24.25 -3.79
CA LEU A 170 5.63 25.33 -4.60
C LEU A 170 5.69 26.67 -3.89
N ASN A 171 5.38 26.72 -2.60
CA ASN A 171 5.48 27.95 -1.79
C ASN A 171 6.93 28.47 -1.73
N VAL A 172 7.93 27.61 -1.60
CA VAL A 172 9.35 27.99 -1.64
C VAL A 172 9.72 28.59 -3.01
N ILE A 173 9.28 27.98 -4.10
CA ILE A 173 9.51 28.49 -5.47
C ILE A 173 8.84 29.85 -5.64
N MET A 174 7.56 29.98 -5.24
CA MET A 174 6.82 31.24 -5.32
C MET A 174 7.44 32.35 -4.48
N LYS A 175 7.89 32.02 -3.25
CA LYS A 175 8.62 32.97 -2.40
C LYS A 175 9.89 33.47 -3.09
N THR A 176 10.67 32.57 -3.66
CA THR A 176 11.90 32.92 -4.38
C THR A 176 11.61 33.82 -5.57
N LEU A 177 10.62 33.45 -6.40
CA LEU A 177 10.19 34.24 -7.54
C LEU A 177 9.71 35.64 -7.13
N THR A 178 8.93 35.73 -6.04
CA THR A 178 8.42 36.99 -5.51
C THR A 178 9.58 37.91 -5.06
N ILE A 179 10.59 37.36 -4.38
CA ILE A 179 11.77 38.10 -3.97
C ILE A 179 12.51 38.65 -5.21
N PHE A 180 12.75 37.84 -6.23
CA PHE A 180 13.36 38.30 -7.47
C PHE A 180 12.52 39.41 -8.13
N SER A 181 11.20 39.18 -8.24
CA SER A 181 10.31 40.15 -8.87
C SER A 181 10.28 41.47 -8.11
N LEU A 182 10.35 41.45 -6.77
CA LEU A 182 10.34 42.67 -5.92
C LEU A 182 11.53 43.57 -6.25
N PHE A 183 12.68 43.01 -6.58
CA PHE A 183 13.86 43.78 -6.95
C PHE A 183 13.88 44.13 -8.45
N PHE A 184 13.62 43.20 -9.32
CA PHE A 184 13.81 43.37 -10.77
C PHE A 184 12.71 44.24 -11.41
N VAL A 185 11.47 44.16 -10.95
CA VAL A 185 10.35 44.92 -11.55
C VAL A 185 10.55 46.43 -11.40
N PRO A 186 10.83 46.97 -10.20
CA PRO A 186 11.10 48.41 -10.06
C PRO A 186 12.34 48.87 -10.84
N LEU A 187 13.43 48.07 -10.80
CA LEU A 187 14.65 48.43 -11.53
C LEU A 187 14.41 48.45 -13.04
N THR A 188 13.69 47.43 -13.58
CA THR A 188 13.35 47.39 -15.01
C THR A 188 12.44 48.52 -15.41
N PHE A 189 11.49 48.92 -14.54
CA PHE A 189 10.61 50.08 -14.76
C PHE A 189 11.42 51.36 -14.86
N ILE A 190 12.31 51.63 -13.88
CA ILE A 190 13.17 52.78 -13.87
C ILE A 190 14.08 52.82 -15.12
N ALA A 191 14.78 51.69 -15.40
CA ALA A 191 15.63 51.59 -16.58
C ALA A 191 14.82 51.78 -17.89
N GLY A 192 13.58 51.25 -17.94
CA GLY A 192 12.68 51.46 -19.07
C GLY A 192 12.27 52.93 -19.28
N VAL A 193 11.90 53.60 -18.21
CA VAL A 193 11.55 55.03 -18.26
C VAL A 193 12.74 55.90 -18.73
N TYR A 194 13.92 55.69 -18.16
CA TYR A 194 15.12 56.44 -18.56
C TYR A 194 15.72 55.98 -19.89
N GLY A 195 15.34 54.82 -20.38
CA GLY A 195 15.67 54.32 -21.73
C GLY A 195 14.76 54.85 -22.85
N MET A 196 13.68 55.61 -22.51
CA MET A 196 12.76 56.17 -23.51
C MET A 196 13.34 57.44 -24.17
N ASN A 197 13.06 57.64 -25.46
CA ASN A 197 13.54 58.79 -26.21
C ASN A 197 12.60 59.99 -26.12
N PHE A 198 12.35 60.48 -24.89
CA PHE A 198 11.61 61.70 -24.70
C PHE A 198 12.48 62.95 -25.01
N GLN A 199 11.87 63.97 -25.67
CA GLN A 199 12.57 65.24 -25.98
C GLN A 199 12.85 66.10 -24.77
N HIS A 200 12.06 65.91 -23.67
CA HIS A 200 12.20 66.64 -22.42
C HIS A 200 12.18 65.73 -21.23
N MET A 201 13.34 65.49 -20.66
CA MET A 201 13.56 64.81 -19.37
C MET A 201 14.37 65.71 -18.49
N PRO A 202 13.74 66.46 -17.55
CA PRO A 202 14.44 67.42 -16.69
C PRO A 202 15.58 66.83 -15.89
N GLU A 203 15.45 65.55 -15.51
CA GLU A 203 16.39 64.81 -14.68
C GLU A 203 17.73 64.55 -15.39
N LEU A 204 17.75 64.47 -16.70
CA LEU A 204 18.99 64.26 -17.51
C LEU A 204 19.93 65.45 -17.45
N GLY A 205 19.41 66.69 -17.24
CA GLY A 205 20.19 67.87 -17.07
C GLY A 205 20.66 68.13 -15.62
N TRP A 206 20.23 67.32 -14.66
CA TRP A 206 20.52 67.50 -13.24
C TRP A 206 21.81 66.78 -12.84
N LYS A 207 22.74 67.52 -12.18
CA LYS A 207 24.06 66.98 -11.76
C LYS A 207 23.96 65.73 -10.87
N TYR A 208 22.87 65.58 -10.10
CA TYR A 208 22.63 64.43 -9.22
C TYR A 208 21.59 63.45 -9.76
N GLY A 209 21.13 63.62 -11.00
CA GLY A 209 20.13 62.73 -11.59
C GLY A 209 20.60 61.29 -11.69
N TYR A 210 21.83 61.04 -12.14
CA TYR A 210 22.39 59.70 -12.21
C TYR A 210 22.56 59.00 -10.84
N PRO A 211 23.18 59.64 -9.82
CA PRO A 211 23.23 59.05 -8.47
C PRO A 211 21.88 58.82 -7.80
N MET A 212 20.84 59.58 -8.17
CA MET A 212 19.51 59.45 -7.61
C MET A 212 18.79 58.18 -8.09
N VAL A 213 19.11 57.71 -9.29
CA VAL A 213 18.51 56.54 -9.89
C VAL A 213 19.12 55.25 -9.33
N TRP A 214 20.34 55.31 -8.82
CA TRP A 214 21.06 54.19 -8.21
C TRP A 214 20.87 54.14 -6.70
#